data_6dde15e8661525f53ad407dec61e8c52
#
_entry.id   6dde15e8661525f53ad407dec61e8c52
#
_cell.length_a   1.000
_cell.length_b   1.000
_cell.length_c   1.000
_cell.angle_alpha   90.00
_cell.angle_beta   90.00
_cell.angle_gamma   90.00
#
_symmetry.space_group_name_H-M   'P 1'
#
loop_
_entity.id
_entity.type
_entity.pdbx_description
1 polymer ?
#
loop_
_entity_poly.entity_id
_entity_poly.type
_entity_poly.pdbx_seq_one_letter_code
_entity_poly.pdbx_strand_id
1 'polypeptide(L)'
;MNNIIKYDNIEFEKYIDNIQIIERSKEIADNINAEYINEEIIFIGILNGCIPFMNLLLSNISNIYSYNFIKISSYSGTKSGDINLELGISKKDIFNKNIVIVEDIIDRGKSIKFITNYINQYGPKTLKVVSLLVKKESIGLCDWYGFKISDKFVIGFGMDIDGSFRYLKDIYIKI
;
A
#
# COMPACT_ATOMS: atom_id res chain seq x y z
N MET A 1 6.85 -13.40 23.04
CA MET A 1 6.90 -11.99 22.55
C MET A 1 5.68 -11.28 23.11
N ASN A 2 5.83 -10.02 23.58
CA ASN A 2 4.69 -9.28 24.11
C ASN A 2 3.63 -9.09 23.03
N ASN A 3 2.42 -9.60 23.27
CA ASN A 3 1.30 -9.42 22.33
C ASN A 3 0.70 -8.00 22.40
N ILE A 4 1.15 -7.16 23.33
CA ILE A 4 0.65 -5.80 23.57
C ILE A 4 1.80 -4.81 23.45
N ILE A 5 1.57 -3.73 22.70
CA ILE A 5 2.44 -2.55 22.58
C ILE A 5 1.70 -1.38 23.19
N LYS A 6 2.44 -0.57 23.96
CA LYS A 6 1.92 0.68 24.57
C LYS A 6 2.60 1.88 23.92
N TYR A 7 1.81 2.88 23.55
CA TYR A 7 2.26 4.18 23.09
C TYR A 7 1.39 5.27 23.75
N ASP A 8 2.02 6.04 24.61
CA ASP A 8 1.32 6.95 25.53
C ASP A 8 0.21 6.21 26.32
N ASN A 9 -1.04 6.67 26.19
CA ASN A 9 -2.21 6.05 26.84
C ASN A 9 -2.98 5.11 25.90
N ILE A 10 -2.36 4.69 24.79
CA ILE A 10 -2.97 3.82 23.78
C ILE A 10 -2.32 2.44 23.86
N GLU A 11 -3.14 1.41 23.87
CA GLU A 11 -2.67 0.03 23.80
C GLU A 11 -3.03 -0.58 22.45
N PHE A 12 -2.12 -1.41 21.94
CA PHE A 12 -2.27 -2.15 20.70
C PHE A 12 -2.01 -3.63 20.97
N GLU A 13 -2.88 -4.50 20.48
CA GLU A 13 -2.67 -5.95 20.53
C GLU A 13 -2.23 -6.49 19.16
N LYS A 14 -1.48 -7.59 19.14
CA LYS A 14 -1.10 -8.25 17.90
C LYS A 14 -2.37 -8.71 17.17
N TYR A 15 -2.46 -8.35 15.88
CA TYR A 15 -3.63 -8.60 15.04
C TYR A 15 -3.34 -9.53 13.87
N ILE A 16 -2.27 -9.28 13.12
CA ILE A 16 -1.82 -10.12 12.01
C ILE A 16 -0.33 -10.38 12.20
N ASP A 17 0.06 -11.64 12.24
CA ASP A 17 1.46 -11.99 12.40
C ASP A 17 2.23 -11.98 11.06
N ASN A 18 3.54 -11.92 11.18
CA ASN A 18 4.44 -11.83 10.02
C ASN A 18 4.35 -13.05 9.10
N ILE A 19 4.06 -14.24 9.61
CA ILE A 19 3.92 -15.46 8.80
C ILE A 19 2.71 -15.32 7.88
N GLN A 20 1.58 -14.90 8.42
CA GLN A 20 0.35 -14.65 7.64
C GLN A 20 0.59 -13.58 6.56
N ILE A 21 1.36 -12.52 6.89
CA ILE A 21 1.69 -11.45 5.92
C ILE A 21 2.52 -12.02 4.77
N ILE A 22 3.54 -12.85 5.08
CA ILE A 22 4.41 -13.46 4.08
C ILE A 22 3.61 -14.38 3.15
N GLU A 23 2.82 -15.28 3.70
CA GLU A 23 2.00 -16.22 2.93
C GLU A 23 1.02 -15.47 2.02
N ARG A 24 0.31 -14.49 2.58
CA ARG A 24 -0.66 -13.70 1.81
C ARG A 24 -0.03 -12.86 0.71
N SER A 25 1.14 -12.29 0.98
CA SER A 25 1.87 -11.52 -0.03
C SER A 25 2.31 -12.38 -1.20
N LYS A 26 2.69 -13.64 -0.94
CA LYS A 26 3.01 -14.61 -1.99
C LYS A 26 1.79 -14.94 -2.85
N GLU A 27 0.65 -15.24 -2.24
CA GLU A 27 -0.61 -15.49 -2.97
C GLU A 27 -0.99 -14.30 -3.88
N ILE A 28 -0.81 -13.08 -3.40
CA ILE A 28 -1.06 -11.87 -4.20
C ILE A 28 -0.08 -11.80 -5.37
N ALA A 29 1.20 -12.04 -5.14
CA ALA A 29 2.21 -12.05 -6.20
C ALA A 29 1.91 -13.11 -7.27
N ASP A 30 1.47 -14.32 -6.87
CA ASP A 30 1.07 -15.37 -7.79
C ASP A 30 -0.11 -14.94 -8.69
N ASN A 31 -1.10 -14.23 -8.13
CA ASN A 31 -2.22 -13.68 -8.91
C ASN A 31 -1.76 -12.60 -9.90
N ILE A 32 -0.85 -11.71 -9.48
CA ILE A 32 -0.28 -10.67 -10.36
C ILE A 32 0.54 -11.32 -11.48
N ASN A 33 1.37 -12.32 -11.15
CA ASN A 33 2.16 -13.08 -12.14
C ASN A 33 1.25 -13.73 -13.18
N ALA A 34 0.13 -14.31 -12.76
CA ALA A 34 -0.83 -14.95 -13.66
C ALA A 34 -1.56 -13.96 -14.57
N GLU A 35 -1.86 -12.72 -14.08
CA GLU A 35 -2.53 -11.70 -14.90
C GLU A 35 -1.62 -11.09 -15.96
N TYR A 36 -0.32 -10.95 -15.67
CA TYR A 36 0.64 -10.27 -16.55
C TYR A 36 1.64 -11.24 -17.21
N ILE A 37 1.21 -12.46 -17.60
CA ILE A 37 2.10 -13.44 -18.25
C ILE A 37 2.81 -12.81 -19.45
N ASN A 38 4.17 -12.86 -19.44
CA ASN A 38 5.04 -12.32 -20.48
C ASN A 38 4.91 -10.79 -20.70
N GLU A 39 4.35 -10.05 -19.76
CA GLU A 39 4.27 -8.59 -19.82
C GLU A 39 5.21 -7.95 -18.79
N GLU A 40 5.75 -6.78 -19.13
CA GLU A 40 6.49 -5.94 -18.19
C GLU A 40 5.51 -5.17 -17.30
N ILE A 41 5.83 -5.08 -16.02
CA ILE A 41 5.03 -4.36 -15.01
C ILE A 41 5.87 -3.24 -14.41
N ILE A 42 5.26 -2.09 -14.17
CA ILE A 42 5.84 -1.01 -13.37
C ILE A 42 5.07 -0.90 -12.06
N PHE A 43 5.73 -1.21 -10.97
CA PHE A 43 5.18 -1.03 -9.63
C PHE A 43 5.42 0.39 -9.14
N ILE A 44 4.39 1.01 -8.54
CA ILE A 44 4.47 2.36 -7.99
C ILE A 44 4.07 2.31 -6.51
N GLY A 45 5.07 2.39 -5.62
CA GLY A 45 4.85 2.39 -4.19
C GLY A 45 4.48 3.77 -3.65
N ILE A 46 3.45 3.84 -2.79
CA ILE A 46 3.08 5.08 -2.09
C ILE A 46 3.88 5.19 -0.79
N LEU A 47 4.83 6.12 -0.72
CA LEU A 47 5.71 6.31 0.43
C LEU A 47 4.96 6.95 1.61
N ASN A 48 5.31 6.59 2.88
CA ASN A 48 6.43 5.71 3.26
C ASN A 48 5.96 4.30 3.64
N GLY A 49 4.67 4.09 3.91
CA GLY A 49 4.11 2.88 4.48
C GLY A 49 4.24 1.64 3.60
N CYS A 50 4.20 1.81 2.28
CA CYS A 50 4.28 0.70 1.32
C CYS A 50 5.58 -0.11 1.36
N ILE A 51 6.68 0.44 1.92
CA ILE A 51 8.04 -0.13 1.75
C ILE A 51 8.14 -1.61 2.17
N PRO A 52 7.71 -2.03 3.37
CA PRO A 52 7.83 -3.44 3.76
C PRO A 52 6.99 -4.36 2.87
N PHE A 53 5.76 -3.97 2.57
CA PHE A 53 4.87 -4.77 1.71
C PHE A 53 5.41 -4.86 0.28
N MET A 54 5.84 -3.74 -0.29
CA MET A 54 6.40 -3.71 -1.64
C MET A 54 7.64 -4.58 -1.77
N ASN A 55 8.56 -4.54 -0.80
CA ASN A 55 9.74 -5.40 -0.80
C ASN A 55 9.36 -6.88 -0.78
N LEU A 56 8.41 -7.26 0.08
CA LEU A 56 7.94 -8.64 0.20
C LEU A 56 7.18 -9.10 -1.05
N LEU A 57 6.33 -8.25 -1.62
CA LEU A 57 5.59 -8.52 -2.85
C LEU A 57 6.56 -8.75 -4.03
N LEU A 58 7.47 -7.80 -4.26
CA LEU A 58 8.40 -7.84 -5.40
C LEU A 58 9.36 -9.03 -5.36
N SER A 59 9.71 -9.53 -4.16
CA SER A 59 10.56 -10.73 -4.02
C SER A 59 9.88 -12.00 -4.53
N ASN A 60 8.56 -11.99 -4.78
CA ASN A 60 7.76 -13.10 -5.30
C ASN A 60 7.23 -12.83 -6.73
N ILE A 61 7.56 -11.71 -7.35
CA ILE A 61 7.20 -11.42 -8.75
C ILE A 61 8.20 -12.13 -9.67
N SER A 62 7.69 -12.89 -10.62
CA SER A 62 8.49 -13.63 -11.63
C SER A 62 8.54 -12.93 -12.99
N ASN A 63 7.65 -11.98 -13.25
CA ASN A 63 7.63 -11.18 -14.46
C ASN A 63 8.82 -10.20 -14.51
N ILE A 64 9.15 -9.68 -15.70
CA ILE A 64 10.06 -8.53 -15.82
C ILE A 64 9.35 -7.32 -15.22
N TYR A 65 10.00 -6.66 -14.28
CA TYR A 65 9.44 -5.48 -13.64
C TYR A 65 10.48 -4.39 -13.37
N SER A 66 9.98 -3.18 -13.27
CA SER A 66 10.68 -2.04 -12.67
C SER A 66 9.79 -1.43 -11.58
N TYR A 67 10.34 -0.54 -10.76
CA TYR A 67 9.55 0.13 -9.73
C TYR A 67 9.96 1.58 -9.55
N ASN A 68 8.99 2.37 -9.10
CA ASN A 68 9.13 3.77 -8.75
C ASN A 68 8.36 4.05 -7.45
N PHE A 69 8.58 5.23 -6.89
CA PHE A 69 7.85 5.70 -5.71
C PHE A 69 7.16 7.03 -5.99
N ILE A 70 6.02 7.21 -5.35
CA ILE A 70 5.30 8.47 -5.28
C ILE A 70 5.14 8.84 -3.82
N LYS A 71 5.23 10.13 -3.50
CA LYS A 71 5.01 10.60 -2.14
C LYS A 71 3.95 11.68 -2.13
N ILE A 72 2.98 11.50 -1.25
CA ILE A 72 1.92 12.46 -1.01
C ILE A 72 1.86 12.81 0.47
N SER A 73 1.41 14.02 0.77
CA SER A 73 1.08 14.45 2.13
C SER A 73 -0.30 15.09 2.18
N SER A 74 -0.97 14.96 3.31
CA SER A 74 -2.19 15.71 3.60
C SER A 74 -1.81 17.08 4.16
N TYR A 75 -2.35 18.15 3.58
CA TYR A 75 -2.14 19.50 4.11
C TYR A 75 -2.92 19.68 5.43
N SER A 76 -2.21 20.04 6.50
CA SER A 76 -2.79 20.38 7.81
C SER A 76 -3.17 21.87 7.93
N GLY A 77 -3.59 22.50 6.82
CA GLY A 77 -3.98 23.91 6.76
C GLY A 77 -5.50 24.10 6.80
N THR A 78 -5.95 25.36 6.78
CA THR A 78 -7.34 25.84 6.98
C THR A 78 -8.40 25.25 6.03
N LYS A 79 -8.05 24.44 5.04
CA LYS A 79 -8.95 23.59 4.24
C LYS A 79 -8.47 22.15 4.37
N SER A 80 -9.02 21.44 5.34
CA SER A 80 -8.73 20.01 5.55
C SER A 80 -9.15 19.19 4.32
N GLY A 81 -8.19 18.58 3.62
CA GLY A 81 -8.49 17.60 2.59
C GLY A 81 -7.68 17.67 1.30
N ASP A 82 -6.88 18.70 1.09
CA ASP A 82 -6.05 18.79 -0.11
C ASP A 82 -4.82 17.88 0.04
N ILE A 83 -4.63 17.00 -0.95
CA ILE A 83 -3.46 16.12 -1.05
C ILE A 83 -2.41 16.85 -1.88
N ASN A 84 -1.19 16.96 -1.33
CA ASN A 84 -0.04 17.52 -2.02
C ASN A 84 0.86 16.39 -2.54
N LEU A 85 1.30 16.52 -3.80
CA LEU A 85 2.25 15.60 -4.42
C LEU A 85 3.68 16.11 -4.13
N GLU A 86 4.41 15.43 -3.26
CA GLU A 86 5.79 15.77 -2.91
C GLU A 86 6.81 15.12 -3.86
N LEU A 87 6.54 13.89 -4.31
CA LEU A 87 7.32 13.16 -5.29
C LEU A 87 6.39 12.57 -6.34
N GLY A 88 6.53 12.99 -7.58
CA GLY A 88 5.75 12.52 -8.71
C GLY A 88 6.53 11.58 -9.63
N ILE A 89 5.85 11.08 -10.65
CA ILE A 89 6.40 10.21 -11.69
C ILE A 89 6.23 10.90 -13.04
N SER A 90 7.17 10.69 -13.95
CA SER A 90 7.12 11.32 -15.26
C SER A 90 6.19 10.56 -16.21
N LYS A 91 5.62 11.27 -17.21
CA LYS A 91 4.77 10.67 -18.23
C LYS A 91 5.46 9.51 -18.96
N LYS A 92 6.75 9.61 -19.24
CA LYS A 92 7.50 8.57 -19.97
C LYS A 92 7.54 7.22 -19.23
N ASP A 93 7.42 7.25 -17.90
CA ASP A 93 7.46 6.07 -17.05
C ASP A 93 6.07 5.41 -16.92
N ILE A 94 5.01 6.07 -17.41
CA ILE A 94 3.62 5.62 -17.30
C ILE A 94 2.98 5.34 -18.66
N PHE A 95 3.25 6.18 -19.68
CA PHE A 95 2.55 6.12 -20.95
C PHE A 95 2.65 4.74 -21.61
N ASN A 96 1.50 4.13 -21.91
CA ASN A 96 1.36 2.80 -22.52
C ASN A 96 2.08 1.67 -21.77
N LYS A 97 2.17 1.76 -20.41
CA LYS A 97 2.77 0.75 -19.55
C LYS A 97 1.71 0.09 -18.64
N ASN A 98 1.97 -1.14 -18.20
CA ASN A 98 1.18 -1.79 -17.17
C ASN A 98 1.62 -1.29 -15.81
N ILE A 99 0.73 -0.63 -15.11
CA ILE A 99 1.02 0.02 -13.82
C ILE A 99 0.29 -0.71 -12.69
N VAL A 100 1.01 -1.05 -11.64
CA VAL A 100 0.46 -1.58 -10.39
C VAL A 100 0.86 -0.66 -9.23
N ILE A 101 -0.12 0.03 -8.65
CA ILE A 101 0.08 0.85 -7.44
C ILE A 101 0.13 -0.06 -6.22
N VAL A 102 1.12 0.16 -5.34
CA VAL A 102 1.31 -0.60 -4.09
C VAL A 102 1.10 0.30 -2.88
N GLU A 103 0.18 -0.11 -2.00
CA GLU A 103 -0.19 0.62 -0.79
C GLU A 103 -0.12 -0.30 0.44
N ASP A 104 0.19 0.24 1.62
CA ASP A 104 0.12 -0.50 2.87
C ASP A 104 -1.32 -0.66 3.37
N ILE A 105 -2.10 0.41 3.35
CA ILE A 105 -3.49 0.41 3.79
C ILE A 105 -4.37 1.37 2.98
N ILE A 106 -5.50 0.88 2.48
CA ILE A 106 -6.56 1.73 1.95
C ILE A 106 -7.63 1.93 3.04
N ASP A 107 -7.57 3.09 3.70
CA ASP A 107 -8.53 3.49 4.72
C ASP A 107 -9.80 4.05 4.07
N ARG A 108 -9.90 5.35 3.88
CA ARG A 108 -11.05 6.03 3.22
C ARG A 108 -10.87 6.20 1.72
N GLY A 109 -9.75 5.75 1.19
CA GLY A 109 -9.44 5.76 -0.23
C GLY A 109 -9.14 7.13 -0.85
N LYS A 110 -8.99 8.20 -0.06
CA LYS A 110 -8.68 9.54 -0.61
C LYS A 110 -7.35 9.54 -1.36
N SER A 111 -6.30 9.00 -0.76
CA SER A 111 -4.95 8.91 -1.34
C SER A 111 -4.96 8.11 -2.63
N ILE A 112 -5.56 6.93 -2.62
CA ILE A 112 -5.59 6.06 -3.78
C ILE A 112 -6.38 6.67 -4.94
N LYS A 113 -7.51 7.31 -4.68
CA LYS A 113 -8.30 8.03 -5.70
C LYS A 113 -7.52 9.19 -6.32
N PHE A 114 -6.78 9.94 -5.52
CA PHE A 114 -5.93 11.02 -6.01
C PHE A 114 -4.84 10.47 -6.94
N ILE A 115 -4.10 9.44 -6.50
CA ILE A 115 -2.99 8.87 -7.26
C ILE A 115 -3.47 8.17 -8.53
N THR A 116 -4.55 7.41 -8.49
CA THR A 116 -5.12 6.78 -9.69
C THR A 116 -5.54 7.82 -10.71
N ASN A 117 -6.18 8.91 -10.29
CA ASN A 117 -6.52 10.02 -11.19
C ASN A 117 -5.27 10.70 -11.76
N TYR A 118 -4.25 10.94 -10.95
CA TYR A 118 -2.98 11.52 -11.39
C TYR A 118 -2.28 10.64 -12.45
N ILE A 119 -2.18 9.34 -12.22
CA ILE A 119 -1.53 8.41 -13.14
C ILE A 119 -2.34 8.25 -14.43
N ASN A 120 -3.66 8.19 -14.35
CA ASN A 120 -4.53 8.06 -15.52
C ASN A 120 -4.37 9.20 -16.54
N GLN A 121 -3.99 10.41 -16.09
CA GLN A 121 -3.73 11.55 -16.99
C GLN A 121 -2.56 11.29 -17.97
N TYR A 122 -1.70 10.33 -17.64
CA TYR A 122 -0.54 9.98 -18.45
C TYR A 122 -0.76 8.80 -19.41
N GLY A 123 -1.97 8.22 -19.43
CA GLY A 123 -2.37 7.17 -20.37
C GLY A 123 -1.63 5.84 -20.19
N PRO A 124 -1.71 5.19 -19.01
CA PRO A 124 -1.18 3.85 -18.83
C PRO A 124 -1.91 2.84 -19.73
N LYS A 125 -1.27 1.70 -20.10
CA LYS A 125 -1.92 0.58 -20.78
C LYS A 125 -2.94 -0.10 -19.85
N THR A 126 -2.51 -0.37 -18.63
CA THR A 126 -3.38 -0.84 -17.53
C THR A 126 -3.01 -0.09 -16.25
N LEU A 127 -3.98 0.08 -15.36
CA LEU A 127 -3.77 0.63 -14.03
C LEU A 127 -4.52 -0.23 -13.01
N LYS A 128 -3.77 -0.88 -12.15
CA LYS A 128 -4.25 -1.76 -11.09
C LYS A 128 -3.74 -1.30 -9.73
N VAL A 129 -4.41 -1.71 -8.68
CA VAL A 129 -4.09 -1.36 -7.29
C VAL A 129 -3.98 -2.62 -6.45
N VAL A 130 -2.89 -2.73 -5.69
CA VAL A 130 -2.69 -3.75 -4.66
C VAL A 130 -2.45 -3.09 -3.31
N SER A 131 -3.11 -3.60 -2.26
CA SER A 131 -2.92 -3.12 -0.90
C SER A 131 -2.78 -4.28 0.08
N LEU A 132 -1.91 -4.14 1.09
CA LEU A 132 -1.81 -5.15 2.13
C LEU A 132 -3.07 -5.18 3.00
N LEU A 133 -3.53 -4.01 3.41
CA LEU A 133 -4.75 -3.86 4.20
C LEU A 133 -5.79 -3.04 3.45
N VAL A 134 -7.07 -3.40 3.63
CA VAL A 134 -8.18 -2.61 3.12
C VAL A 134 -9.32 -2.55 4.13
N LYS A 135 -9.87 -1.37 4.37
CA LYS A 135 -11.10 -1.24 5.16
C LYS A 135 -12.32 -1.60 4.32
N LYS A 136 -13.36 -2.11 4.99
CA LYS A 136 -14.55 -2.68 4.35
C LYS A 136 -15.16 -1.78 3.27
N GLU A 137 -15.24 -0.47 3.55
CA GLU A 137 -15.85 0.52 2.67
C GLU A 137 -15.02 0.83 1.43
N SER A 138 -13.74 0.47 1.45
CA SER A 138 -12.76 0.81 0.41
C SER A 138 -12.32 -0.38 -0.45
N ILE A 139 -12.93 -1.55 -0.26
CA ILE A 139 -12.56 -2.80 -0.96
C ILE A 139 -12.62 -2.67 -2.49
N GLY A 140 -13.60 -1.92 -3.02
CA GLY A 140 -13.75 -1.67 -4.45
C GLY A 140 -12.72 -0.72 -5.07
N LEU A 141 -11.74 -0.25 -4.28
CA LEU A 141 -10.67 0.64 -4.73
C LEU A 141 -9.36 -0.10 -5.02
N CYS A 142 -9.30 -1.41 -4.81
CA CYS A 142 -8.14 -2.24 -5.13
C CYS A 142 -8.55 -3.50 -5.89
N ASP A 143 -7.65 -3.95 -6.74
CA ASP A 143 -7.81 -5.17 -7.55
C ASP A 143 -7.38 -6.40 -6.75
N TRP A 144 -6.32 -6.25 -5.94
CA TRP A 144 -5.84 -7.28 -5.02
C TRP A 144 -5.63 -6.69 -3.62
N TYR A 145 -5.95 -7.46 -2.61
CA TYR A 145 -5.68 -7.08 -1.22
C TYR A 145 -5.26 -8.26 -0.36
N GLY A 146 -4.47 -7.96 0.66
CA GLY A 146 -4.05 -8.94 1.65
C GLY A 146 -5.19 -9.26 2.61
N PHE A 147 -5.52 -8.31 3.46
CA PHE A 147 -6.46 -8.50 4.54
C PHE A 147 -7.51 -7.41 4.57
N LYS A 148 -8.77 -7.82 4.75
CA LYS A 148 -9.86 -6.92 5.06
C LYS A 148 -9.90 -6.69 6.57
N ILE A 149 -9.85 -5.44 6.98
CA ILE A 149 -9.84 -5.07 8.39
C ILE A 149 -11.04 -4.21 8.79
N SER A 150 -11.25 -4.12 10.13
CA SER A 150 -12.24 -3.21 10.73
C SER A 150 -11.78 -1.74 10.65
N ASP A 151 -12.64 -0.82 11.11
CA ASP A 151 -12.33 0.62 11.12
C ASP A 151 -11.39 1.05 12.28
N LYS A 152 -10.81 0.11 12.99
CA LYS A 152 -9.83 0.39 14.03
C LYS A 152 -8.49 0.86 13.45
N PHE A 153 -7.73 1.58 14.28
CA PHE A 153 -6.39 2.05 13.94
C PHE A 153 -5.37 0.92 14.07
N VAL A 154 -4.43 0.83 13.14
CA VAL A 154 -3.38 -0.21 13.10
C VAL A 154 -2.00 0.42 12.97
N ILE A 155 -0.98 -0.27 13.50
CA ILE A 155 0.43 0.07 13.41
C ILE A 155 1.27 -1.15 13.06
N GLY A 156 2.48 -0.95 12.62
CA GLY A 156 3.42 -2.01 12.25
C GLY A 156 3.40 -2.33 10.76
N PHE A 157 4.43 -3.02 10.31
CA PHE A 157 4.64 -3.42 8.92
C PHE A 157 4.46 -2.27 7.91
N GLY A 158 5.10 -1.12 8.20
CA GLY A 158 5.02 0.09 7.37
C GLY A 158 4.09 1.15 7.93
N MET A 159 2.99 0.77 8.58
CA MET A 159 2.04 1.71 9.20
C MET A 159 2.58 2.27 10.52
N ASP A 160 2.27 3.54 10.80
CA ASP A 160 2.82 4.27 11.93
C ASP A 160 1.78 4.98 12.79
N ILE A 161 2.26 5.42 13.95
CA ILE A 161 1.69 6.51 14.74
C ILE A 161 2.82 7.50 15.01
N ASP A 162 2.66 8.75 14.58
CA ASP A 162 3.63 9.83 14.73
C ASP A 162 5.06 9.47 14.24
N GLY A 163 5.16 8.75 13.12
CA GLY A 163 6.42 8.30 12.53
C GLY A 163 7.03 7.04 13.19
N SER A 164 6.42 6.53 14.27
CA SER A 164 6.91 5.39 15.04
C SER A 164 6.28 4.07 14.58
N PHE A 165 6.94 2.95 14.91
CA PHE A 165 6.47 1.56 14.74
C PHE A 165 6.42 0.98 13.32
N ARG A 166 6.79 1.71 12.26
CA ARG A 166 6.85 1.16 10.89
C ARG A 166 7.75 -0.08 10.76
N TYR A 167 8.74 -0.22 11.66
CA TYR A 167 9.73 -1.29 11.67
C TYR A 167 9.24 -2.62 12.24
N LEU A 168 8.07 -2.64 12.89
CA LEU A 168 7.52 -3.87 13.45
C LEU A 168 7.21 -4.87 12.33
N LYS A 169 7.49 -6.15 12.60
CA LYS A 169 7.24 -7.23 11.63
C LYS A 169 5.79 -7.67 11.57
N ASP A 170 5.09 -7.56 12.69
CA ASP A 170 3.67 -7.90 12.84
C ASP A 170 2.83 -6.63 12.72
N ILE A 171 1.53 -6.78 12.48
CA ILE A 171 0.54 -5.71 12.52
C ILE A 171 -0.22 -5.78 13.85
N TYR A 172 -0.38 -4.63 14.48
CA TYR A 172 -1.06 -4.48 15.76
C TYR A 172 -2.27 -3.56 15.60
N ILE A 173 -3.35 -3.87 16.33
CA ILE A 173 -4.62 -3.13 16.28
C ILE A 173 -4.89 -2.45 17.62
N LYS A 174 -5.39 -1.23 17.59
CA LYS A 174 -5.77 -0.46 18.79
C LYS A 174 -6.91 -1.17 19.55
N ILE A 175 -6.74 -1.35 20.87
CA ILE A 175 -7.74 -1.87 21.81
C ILE A 175 -8.30 -0.80 22.73
#